data_2c6f4238640b5734b405ddc6de8e7362
#
_entry.id   2c6f4238640b5734b405ddc6de8e7362
#
_cell.length_a   1.000
_cell.length_b   1.000
_cell.length_c   1.000
_cell.angle_alpha   90.00
_cell.angle_beta   90.00
_cell.angle_gamma   90.00
#
_symmetry.space_group_name_H-M   'P 1'
#
loop_
_entity.id
_entity.type
_entity.pdbx_description
1 polymer ?
#
loop_
_entity_poly.entity_id
_entity_poly.type
_entity_poly.pdbx_seq_one_letter_code
_entity_poly.pdbx_strand_id
1 'polypeptide(L)'
;MAQISHRTVEINGIRMHLAEQGTGPLVVLCHGFPESWYSWRHQLPALAEAGFHAVAPDMRGYGRTDRPEAIDQYTLFHLIGDMVGLLDALGAEQAVIAGHDWGAPVAWHAALLRPDRFRGVIGLSVPFRPRGAVRPTTVMPQTGDAVFYQLYFQTPGVAEAEFEHDVRSFIRSSLYSISGDMMDREPAALMVPRQGGLLARWGAHFVNPVSLPSWLTEADVDFYAAEFVRTGFRGGLNYYRNIDRNWELLAAFAGARVTVPALYIAGDRDPVVRFPGMDQLIPNLSKFVPELRSKIILPGCGHWTQQERAAEVNAAMIDFLRALLSMR
;
A
#
# COMPACT_ATOMS: atom_id res chain seq x y z
N MET A 1 -0.46 -27.71 6.86
CA MET A 1 -0.57 -26.24 7.08
C MET A 1 -2.04 -25.85 7.08
N ALA A 2 -2.49 -24.99 7.99
CA ALA A 2 -3.85 -24.47 7.94
C ALA A 2 -4.03 -23.67 6.65
N GLN A 3 -5.18 -23.80 6.02
CA GLN A 3 -5.50 -23.10 4.78
C GLN A 3 -5.89 -21.63 5.12
N ILE A 4 -5.59 -20.68 4.21
CA ILE A 4 -6.10 -19.31 4.30
C ILE A 4 -7.63 -19.37 4.31
N SER A 5 -8.26 -18.79 5.30
CA SER A 5 -9.71 -18.71 5.42
C SER A 5 -10.21 -17.34 4.99
N HIS A 6 -11.45 -17.29 4.54
CA HIS A 6 -12.08 -16.09 4.03
C HIS A 6 -13.40 -15.84 4.74
N ARG A 7 -13.64 -14.60 5.15
CA ARG A 7 -14.95 -14.17 5.68
C ARG A 7 -15.24 -12.71 5.37
N THR A 8 -16.45 -12.30 5.61
CA THR A 8 -16.89 -10.90 5.50
C THR A 8 -17.36 -10.40 6.85
N VAL A 9 -16.99 -9.18 7.21
CA VAL A 9 -17.42 -8.50 8.43
C VAL A 9 -18.05 -7.16 8.08
N GLU A 10 -19.03 -6.73 8.90
CA GLU A 10 -19.60 -5.39 8.79
C GLU A 10 -18.86 -4.44 9.72
N ILE A 11 -18.29 -3.39 9.15
CA ILE A 11 -17.48 -2.40 9.86
C ILE A 11 -17.69 -1.02 9.25
N ASN A 12 -17.71 0.02 10.07
CA ASN A 12 -17.66 1.40 9.62
C ASN A 12 -18.57 1.71 8.39
N GLY A 13 -19.75 1.09 8.36
CA GLY A 13 -20.75 1.27 7.31
C GLY A 13 -20.48 0.56 5.98
N ILE A 14 -19.55 -0.40 5.95
CA ILE A 14 -19.24 -1.25 4.79
C ILE A 14 -19.13 -2.72 5.19
N ARG A 15 -19.32 -3.60 4.22
CA ARG A 15 -18.95 -5.01 4.31
C ARG A 15 -17.53 -5.19 3.81
N MET A 16 -16.65 -5.66 4.68
CA MET A 16 -15.24 -5.87 4.38
C MET A 16 -14.91 -7.36 4.29
N HIS A 17 -14.33 -7.78 3.19
CA HIS A 17 -13.79 -9.12 3.01
C HIS A 17 -12.41 -9.22 3.64
N LEU A 18 -12.15 -10.36 4.27
CA LEU A 18 -10.89 -10.70 4.93
C LEU A 18 -10.36 -12.02 4.41
N ALA A 19 -9.04 -12.07 4.19
CA ALA A 19 -8.27 -13.31 4.13
C ALA A 19 -7.44 -13.41 5.42
N GLU A 20 -7.52 -14.53 6.13
CA GLU A 20 -6.88 -14.66 7.43
C GLU A 20 -6.31 -16.05 7.68
N GLN A 21 -5.28 -16.11 8.51
CA GLN A 21 -4.64 -17.36 8.90
C GLN A 21 -4.00 -17.26 10.28
N GLY A 22 -3.98 -18.36 11.02
CA GLY A 22 -3.34 -18.47 12.32
C GLY A 22 -4.19 -18.01 13.48
N THR A 23 -3.60 -18.04 14.68
CA THR A 23 -4.18 -17.62 15.95
C THR A 23 -3.10 -16.92 16.76
N GLY A 24 -3.50 -16.09 17.75
CA GLY A 24 -2.56 -15.36 18.59
C GLY A 24 -2.65 -13.86 18.41
N PRO A 25 -1.57 -13.09 18.68
CA PRO A 25 -1.58 -11.65 18.55
C PRO A 25 -1.90 -11.21 17.12
N LEU A 26 -2.84 -10.25 16.98
CA LEU A 26 -3.34 -9.80 15.68
C LEU A 26 -2.32 -8.94 14.93
N VAL A 27 -2.16 -9.24 13.64
CA VAL A 27 -1.41 -8.45 12.65
C VAL A 27 -2.31 -8.16 11.46
N VAL A 28 -2.61 -6.87 11.23
CA VAL A 28 -3.41 -6.41 10.08
C VAL A 28 -2.50 -6.01 8.93
N LEU A 29 -2.80 -6.48 7.72
CA LEU A 29 -1.96 -6.35 6.52
C LEU A 29 -2.70 -5.56 5.43
N CYS A 30 -2.43 -4.25 5.33
CA CYS A 30 -3.08 -3.34 4.39
C CYS A 30 -2.34 -3.30 3.05
N HIS A 31 -3.01 -3.67 1.96
CA HIS A 31 -2.46 -3.62 0.61
C HIS A 31 -2.62 -2.23 -0.02
N GLY A 32 -2.00 -2.02 -1.19
CA GLY A 32 -2.05 -0.77 -1.96
C GLY A 32 -2.75 -0.90 -3.32
N PHE A 33 -2.28 -0.10 -4.29
CA PHE A 33 -2.83 -0.01 -5.64
C PHE A 33 -1.79 -0.47 -6.69
N PRO A 34 -2.17 -1.25 -7.69
CA PRO A 34 -3.43 -1.99 -7.88
C PRO A 34 -3.33 -3.42 -7.32
N GLU A 35 -3.61 -3.58 -6.06
CA GLU A 35 -3.45 -4.83 -5.32
C GLU A 35 -4.79 -5.34 -4.74
N SER A 36 -4.72 -6.38 -3.91
CA SER A 36 -5.78 -6.94 -3.07
C SER A 36 -5.15 -7.65 -1.87
N TRP A 37 -5.96 -8.32 -1.03
CA TRP A 37 -5.45 -9.19 0.03
C TRP A 37 -4.37 -10.17 -0.46
N TYR A 38 -4.42 -10.57 -1.73
CA TYR A 38 -3.54 -11.54 -2.36
C TYR A 38 -2.06 -11.12 -2.39
N SER A 39 -1.79 -9.83 -2.29
CA SER A 39 -0.43 -9.30 -2.15
C SER A 39 0.28 -9.81 -0.89
N TRP A 40 -0.48 -10.25 0.10
CA TRP A 40 -0.01 -10.79 1.36
C TRP A 40 -0.01 -12.32 1.44
N ARG A 41 -0.23 -13.02 0.29
CA ARG A 41 -0.32 -14.49 0.22
C ARG A 41 0.89 -15.24 0.80
N HIS A 42 2.06 -14.60 0.82
CA HIS A 42 3.29 -15.17 1.38
C HIS A 42 3.46 -14.84 2.86
N GLN A 43 2.91 -13.72 3.34
CA GLN A 43 2.99 -13.27 4.72
C GLN A 43 1.97 -13.96 5.62
N LEU A 44 0.77 -14.21 5.10
CA LEU A 44 -0.30 -14.89 5.86
C LEU A 44 0.16 -16.21 6.46
N PRO A 45 0.67 -17.19 5.67
CA PRO A 45 1.14 -18.46 6.24
C PRO A 45 2.38 -18.30 7.12
N ALA A 46 3.34 -17.44 6.75
CA ALA A 46 4.57 -17.28 7.51
C ALA A 46 4.31 -16.68 8.91
N LEU A 47 3.43 -15.69 9.01
CA LEU A 47 3.04 -15.10 10.29
C LEU A 47 2.22 -16.08 11.12
N ALA A 48 1.34 -16.86 10.50
CA ALA A 48 0.57 -17.90 11.18
C ALA A 48 1.46 -18.99 11.78
N GLU A 49 2.47 -19.46 11.04
CA GLU A 49 3.48 -20.41 11.53
C GLU A 49 4.31 -19.81 12.68
N ALA A 50 4.53 -18.51 12.66
CA ALA A 50 5.24 -17.80 13.73
C ALA A 50 4.38 -17.54 14.99
N GLY A 51 3.09 -17.95 14.99
CA GLY A 51 2.17 -17.85 16.13
C GLY A 51 1.37 -16.57 16.19
N PHE A 52 1.16 -15.90 15.04
CA PHE A 52 0.33 -14.69 14.94
C PHE A 52 -0.99 -14.98 14.23
N HIS A 53 -2.01 -14.19 14.51
CA HIS A 53 -3.22 -14.11 13.73
C HIS A 53 -3.01 -13.03 12.66
N ALA A 54 -2.72 -13.44 11.44
CA ALA A 54 -2.52 -12.56 10.30
C ALA A 54 -3.84 -12.36 9.55
N VAL A 55 -4.23 -11.10 9.32
CA VAL A 55 -5.47 -10.71 8.65
C VAL A 55 -5.15 -9.71 7.55
N ALA A 56 -5.46 -10.05 6.31
CA ALA A 56 -5.31 -9.20 5.14
C ALA A 56 -6.72 -8.84 4.60
N PRO A 57 -7.25 -7.64 4.88
CA PRO A 57 -8.50 -7.20 4.28
C PRO A 57 -8.29 -6.88 2.78
N ASP A 58 -9.34 -7.10 1.97
CA ASP A 58 -9.51 -6.26 0.80
C ASP A 58 -9.87 -4.87 1.29
N MET A 59 -9.01 -3.89 1.01
CA MET A 59 -9.22 -2.52 1.46
C MET A 59 -10.50 -1.94 0.84
N ARG A 60 -11.10 -0.92 1.48
CA ARG A 60 -12.27 -0.19 0.96
C ARG A 60 -12.12 0.11 -0.54
N GLY A 61 -13.07 -0.32 -1.36
CA GLY A 61 -13.06 -0.09 -2.81
C GLY A 61 -12.37 -1.15 -3.64
N TYR A 62 -11.81 -2.19 -3.01
CA TYR A 62 -11.09 -3.28 -3.67
C TYR A 62 -11.73 -4.64 -3.43
N GLY A 63 -11.37 -5.60 -4.26
CA GLY A 63 -11.67 -7.01 -4.08
C GLY A 63 -13.15 -7.24 -3.81
N ARG A 64 -13.46 -7.97 -2.76
CA ARG A 64 -14.83 -8.30 -2.35
C ARG A 64 -15.41 -7.35 -1.31
N THR A 65 -14.67 -6.30 -0.94
CA THR A 65 -15.12 -5.25 -0.04
C THR A 65 -16.02 -4.25 -0.75
N ASP A 66 -16.96 -3.64 -0.03
CA ASP A 66 -17.87 -2.63 -0.57
C ASP A 66 -17.10 -1.42 -1.14
N ARG A 67 -17.71 -0.80 -2.16
CA ARG A 67 -17.15 0.30 -2.95
C ARG A 67 -18.09 1.50 -2.93
N PRO A 68 -18.06 2.35 -1.88
CA PRO A 68 -18.84 3.57 -1.87
C PRO A 68 -18.61 4.43 -3.12
N GLU A 69 -19.67 5.07 -3.62
CA GLU A 69 -19.55 5.85 -4.86
C GLU A 69 -18.84 7.19 -4.66
N ALA A 70 -19.08 7.85 -3.54
CA ALA A 70 -18.57 9.17 -3.26
C ALA A 70 -17.06 9.14 -2.99
N ILE A 71 -16.32 10.03 -3.65
CA ILE A 71 -14.85 10.13 -3.55
C ILE A 71 -14.41 10.40 -2.11
N ASP A 72 -15.13 11.26 -1.39
CA ASP A 72 -14.82 11.66 -0.02
C ASP A 72 -14.96 10.53 1.01
N GLN A 73 -15.56 9.40 0.64
CA GLN A 73 -15.61 8.18 1.44
C GLN A 73 -14.28 7.40 1.48
N TYR A 74 -13.23 7.90 0.80
CA TYR A 74 -11.91 7.26 0.70
C TYR A 74 -10.80 8.09 1.34
N THR A 75 -11.15 8.98 2.27
CA THR A 75 -10.13 9.71 3.04
C THR A 75 -9.38 8.78 4.00
N LEU A 76 -8.19 9.17 4.43
CA LEU A 76 -7.42 8.43 5.44
C LEU A 76 -8.23 8.17 6.71
N PHE A 77 -9.12 9.10 7.13
CA PHE A 77 -9.96 8.88 8.31
C PHE A 77 -10.98 7.74 8.12
N HIS A 78 -11.55 7.61 6.93
CA HIS A 78 -12.43 6.47 6.62
C HIS A 78 -11.63 5.16 6.64
N LEU A 79 -10.45 5.14 6.01
CA LEU A 79 -9.60 3.95 5.93
C LEU A 79 -9.07 3.52 7.30
N ILE A 80 -8.70 4.48 8.14
CA ILE A 80 -8.29 4.22 9.54
C ILE A 80 -9.49 3.75 10.36
N GLY A 81 -10.66 4.39 10.17
CA GLY A 81 -11.92 3.95 10.78
C GLY A 81 -12.27 2.52 10.44
N ASP A 82 -12.01 2.09 9.19
CA ASP A 82 -12.19 0.69 8.78
C ASP A 82 -11.26 -0.24 9.55
N MET A 83 -9.98 0.14 9.74
CA MET A 83 -9.03 -0.70 10.48
C MET A 83 -9.37 -0.77 11.98
N VAL A 84 -9.87 0.31 12.58
CA VAL A 84 -10.38 0.29 13.96
C VAL A 84 -11.62 -0.60 14.08
N GLY A 85 -12.59 -0.42 13.18
CA GLY A 85 -13.79 -1.27 13.13
C GLY A 85 -13.47 -2.74 12.87
N LEU A 86 -12.40 -3.02 12.09
CA LEU A 86 -11.92 -4.39 11.90
C LEU A 86 -11.43 -5.00 13.21
N LEU A 87 -10.67 -4.27 14.04
CA LEU A 87 -10.27 -4.75 15.35
C LEU A 87 -11.48 -5.06 16.24
N ASP A 88 -12.50 -4.18 16.23
CA ASP A 88 -13.73 -4.37 17.00
C ASP A 88 -14.49 -5.63 16.54
N ALA A 89 -14.63 -5.82 15.22
CA ALA A 89 -15.29 -7.00 14.65
C ALA A 89 -14.55 -8.32 14.94
N LEU A 90 -13.22 -8.24 15.14
CA LEU A 90 -12.37 -9.37 15.52
C LEU A 90 -12.28 -9.59 17.02
N GLY A 91 -12.89 -8.70 17.84
CA GLY A 91 -12.76 -8.73 19.31
C GLY A 91 -11.36 -8.44 19.81
N ALA A 92 -10.55 -7.74 19.02
CA ALA A 92 -9.15 -7.42 19.36
C ALA A 92 -9.05 -6.01 19.94
N GLU A 93 -8.46 -5.90 21.12
CA GLU A 93 -8.19 -4.61 21.75
C GLU A 93 -7.09 -3.86 20.98
N GLN A 94 -6.03 -4.56 20.60
CA GLN A 94 -4.87 -4.00 19.92
C GLN A 94 -4.35 -4.93 18.82
N ALA A 95 -3.68 -4.34 17.83
CA ALA A 95 -2.97 -5.05 16.77
C ALA A 95 -1.62 -4.40 16.45
N VAL A 96 -0.77 -5.11 15.71
CA VAL A 96 0.26 -4.49 14.87
C VAL A 96 -0.34 -4.31 13.49
N ILE A 97 -0.08 -3.16 12.85
CA ILE A 97 -0.57 -2.87 11.51
C ILE A 97 0.60 -2.78 10.54
N ALA A 98 0.52 -3.49 9.43
CA ALA A 98 1.46 -3.42 8.33
C ALA A 98 0.78 -2.87 7.09
N GLY A 99 1.51 -2.12 6.27
CA GLY A 99 0.95 -1.60 5.03
C GLY A 99 2.00 -1.47 3.93
N HIS A 100 1.57 -1.72 2.70
CA HIS A 100 2.35 -1.57 1.49
C HIS A 100 1.69 -0.57 0.56
N ASP A 101 2.46 0.24 -0.19
CA ASP A 101 1.99 1.28 -1.11
C ASP A 101 0.95 2.19 -0.42
N TRP A 102 -0.30 2.30 -0.89
CA TRP A 102 -1.37 3.04 -0.20
C TRP A 102 -1.74 2.47 1.18
N GLY A 103 -1.53 1.19 1.40
CA GLY A 103 -1.69 0.59 2.72
C GLY A 103 -0.68 1.12 3.74
N ALA A 104 0.51 1.56 3.31
CA ALA A 104 1.51 2.12 4.23
C ALA A 104 1.07 3.49 4.82
N PRO A 105 0.62 4.50 4.04
CA PRO A 105 -0.01 5.69 4.62
C PRO A 105 -1.16 5.39 5.59
N VAL A 106 -2.00 4.39 5.29
CA VAL A 106 -3.06 3.95 6.22
C VAL A 106 -2.46 3.43 7.52
N ALA A 107 -1.48 2.52 7.44
CA ALA A 107 -0.82 1.93 8.61
C ALA A 107 -0.09 2.99 9.46
N TRP A 108 0.68 3.86 8.82
CA TRP A 108 1.39 4.94 9.52
C TRP A 108 0.45 5.89 10.25
N HIS A 109 -0.64 6.31 9.60
CA HIS A 109 -1.58 7.24 10.21
C HIS A 109 -2.52 6.56 11.20
N ALA A 110 -2.83 5.27 11.04
CA ALA A 110 -3.51 4.49 12.07
C ALA A 110 -2.69 4.44 13.36
N ALA A 111 -1.39 4.16 13.27
CA ALA A 111 -0.48 4.17 14.41
C ALA A 111 -0.27 5.57 15.01
N LEU A 112 -0.29 6.63 14.17
CA LEU A 112 -0.21 8.02 14.61
C LEU A 112 -1.43 8.46 15.40
N LEU A 113 -2.63 8.15 14.88
CA LEU A 113 -3.90 8.68 15.39
C LEU A 113 -4.55 7.80 16.46
N ARG A 114 -4.25 6.51 16.42
CA ARG A 114 -4.79 5.50 17.34
C ARG A 114 -3.70 4.57 17.91
N PRO A 115 -2.68 5.15 18.59
CA PRO A 115 -1.63 4.37 19.24
C PRO A 115 -2.18 3.48 20.37
N ASP A 116 -3.38 3.77 20.87
CA ASP A 116 -4.14 2.94 21.78
C ASP A 116 -4.60 1.62 21.14
N ARG A 117 -4.85 1.60 19.83
CA ARG A 117 -5.31 0.43 19.08
C ARG A 117 -4.20 -0.24 18.26
N PHE A 118 -3.21 0.50 17.81
CA PHE A 118 -2.11 0.00 16.99
C PHE A 118 -0.78 0.16 17.74
N ARG A 119 -0.36 -0.90 18.44
CA ARG A 119 0.82 -0.91 19.30
C ARG A 119 2.15 -1.02 18.57
N GLY A 120 2.14 -1.14 17.26
CA GLY A 120 3.32 -1.20 16.40
C GLY A 120 2.91 -1.05 14.93
N VAL A 121 3.83 -0.56 14.10
CA VAL A 121 3.60 -0.34 12.67
C VAL A 121 4.74 -0.85 11.82
N ILE A 122 4.39 -1.44 10.67
CA ILE A 122 5.33 -1.89 9.64
C ILE A 122 4.96 -1.19 8.34
N GLY A 123 5.83 -0.32 7.83
CA GLY A 123 5.64 0.34 6.53
C GLY A 123 6.52 -0.29 5.46
N LEU A 124 5.92 -0.71 4.33
CA LEU A 124 6.63 -1.23 3.18
C LEU A 124 6.51 -0.25 2.02
N SER A 125 7.61 -0.02 1.30
CA SER A 125 7.73 0.91 0.19
C SER A 125 7.60 2.38 0.62
N VAL A 126 6.42 2.82 1.01
CA VAL A 126 6.12 4.22 1.35
C VAL A 126 6.46 4.52 2.81
N PRO A 127 7.42 5.42 3.09
CA PRO A 127 7.75 5.82 4.46
C PRO A 127 6.67 6.73 5.06
N PHE A 128 6.69 6.90 6.39
CA PHE A 128 5.87 7.92 7.01
C PHE A 128 6.24 9.31 6.48
N ARG A 129 5.26 10.01 5.95
CA ARG A 129 5.41 11.40 5.51
C ARG A 129 4.62 12.32 6.44
N PRO A 130 5.29 13.16 7.22
CA PRO A 130 4.58 14.16 8.02
C PRO A 130 3.83 15.13 7.11
N ARG A 131 2.75 15.74 7.63
CA ARG A 131 2.00 16.76 6.89
C ARG A 131 2.92 17.91 6.51
N GLY A 132 3.05 18.15 5.20
CA GLY A 132 3.80 19.28 4.66
C GLY A 132 3.08 20.63 4.85
N ALA A 133 3.82 21.74 4.68
CA ALA A 133 3.28 23.09 4.81
C ALA A 133 2.34 23.48 3.66
N VAL A 134 2.52 22.89 2.47
CA VAL A 134 1.77 23.24 1.26
C VAL A 134 0.90 22.07 0.80
N ARG A 135 -0.16 22.40 0.09
CA ARG A 135 -1.11 21.44 -0.51
C ARG A 135 -0.37 20.54 -1.49
N PRO A 136 -0.44 19.20 -1.36
CA PRO A 136 0.42 18.29 -2.10
C PRO A 136 0.33 18.42 -3.62
N THR A 137 -0.87 18.52 -4.20
CA THR A 137 -1.03 18.58 -5.66
C THR A 137 -0.42 19.83 -6.28
N THR A 138 -0.26 20.92 -5.51
CA THR A 138 0.32 22.18 -6.02
C THR A 138 1.83 22.14 -6.22
N VAL A 139 2.51 21.16 -5.60
CA VAL A 139 3.97 20.99 -5.66
C VAL A 139 4.41 19.72 -6.39
N MET A 140 3.44 18.93 -6.90
CA MET A 140 3.73 17.78 -7.73
C MET A 140 4.33 18.21 -9.08
N PRO A 141 5.31 17.45 -9.61
CA PRO A 141 5.94 17.77 -10.88
C PRO A 141 4.93 17.88 -12.03
N GLN A 142 5.04 18.95 -12.83
CA GLN A 142 4.28 19.11 -14.06
C GLN A 142 5.02 20.02 -15.04
N THR A 143 4.81 19.77 -16.32
CA THR A 143 5.31 20.58 -17.45
C THR A 143 4.16 20.99 -18.36
N GLY A 144 4.43 21.74 -19.44
CA GLY A 144 3.43 22.02 -20.46
C GLY A 144 2.82 20.76 -21.06
N ASP A 145 3.64 19.70 -21.22
CA ASP A 145 3.27 18.49 -21.98
C ASP A 145 2.97 17.27 -21.11
N ALA A 146 3.36 17.27 -19.83
CA ALA A 146 3.20 16.12 -18.96
C ALA A 146 2.92 16.50 -17.51
N VAL A 147 2.26 15.60 -16.76
CA VAL A 147 1.96 15.73 -15.34
C VAL A 147 2.43 14.50 -14.58
N PHE A 148 2.75 14.66 -13.31
CA PHE A 148 3.01 13.53 -12.44
C PHE A 148 1.77 12.62 -12.38
N TYR A 149 1.95 11.29 -12.36
CA TYR A 149 0.85 10.33 -12.46
C TYR A 149 -0.27 10.55 -11.43
N GLN A 150 0.06 11.00 -10.22
CA GLN A 150 -0.95 11.29 -9.19
C GLN A 150 -1.84 12.48 -9.56
N LEU A 151 -1.34 13.45 -10.35
CA LEU A 151 -2.15 14.53 -10.92
C LEU A 151 -3.05 14.01 -12.05
N TYR A 152 -2.54 13.08 -12.87
CA TYR A 152 -3.34 12.42 -13.90
C TYR A 152 -4.53 11.66 -13.31
N PHE A 153 -4.37 11.04 -12.15
CA PHE A 153 -5.43 10.29 -11.46
C PHE A 153 -6.51 11.17 -10.80
N GLN A 154 -6.32 12.49 -10.74
CA GLN A 154 -7.30 13.38 -10.10
C GLN A 154 -8.61 13.46 -10.87
N THR A 155 -8.59 13.37 -12.21
CA THR A 155 -9.80 13.47 -13.04
C THR A 155 -10.54 12.14 -13.07
N PRO A 156 -11.78 12.06 -12.51
CA PRO A 156 -12.57 10.84 -12.55
C PRO A 156 -12.86 10.36 -13.98
N GLY A 157 -12.79 9.05 -14.19
CA GLY A 157 -13.11 8.41 -15.47
C GLY A 157 -11.95 8.35 -16.47
N VAL A 158 -10.92 9.18 -16.31
CA VAL A 158 -9.83 9.27 -17.31
C VAL A 158 -8.91 8.05 -17.21
N ALA A 159 -8.33 7.82 -16.04
CA ALA A 159 -7.45 6.68 -15.81
C ALA A 159 -8.23 5.36 -15.82
N GLU A 160 -9.47 5.36 -15.29
CA GLU A 160 -10.35 4.19 -15.34
C GLU A 160 -10.55 3.69 -16.77
N ALA A 161 -10.94 4.57 -17.71
CA ALA A 161 -11.20 4.20 -19.11
C ALA A 161 -9.95 3.60 -19.78
N GLU A 162 -8.77 4.09 -19.42
CA GLU A 162 -7.51 3.61 -19.95
C GLU A 162 -7.15 2.22 -19.39
N PHE A 163 -7.26 2.02 -18.08
CA PHE A 163 -6.89 0.75 -17.41
C PHE A 163 -7.90 -0.36 -17.70
N GLU A 164 -9.18 -0.01 -17.80
CA GLU A 164 -10.27 -0.95 -18.03
C GLU A 164 -10.39 -1.40 -19.49
N HIS A 165 -9.67 -0.75 -20.42
CA HIS A 165 -9.61 -1.17 -21.82
C HIS A 165 -9.01 -2.58 -21.99
N ASP A 166 -7.91 -2.88 -21.25
CA ASP A 166 -7.30 -4.22 -21.16
C ASP A 166 -6.72 -4.41 -19.77
N VAL A 167 -7.59 -4.82 -18.83
CA VAL A 167 -7.27 -4.97 -17.42
C VAL A 167 -6.09 -5.91 -17.21
N ARG A 168 -6.07 -7.04 -17.94
CA ARG A 168 -5.02 -8.05 -17.76
C ARG A 168 -3.65 -7.53 -18.18
N SER A 169 -3.56 -6.91 -19.35
CA SER A 169 -2.32 -6.30 -19.83
C SER A 169 -1.87 -5.16 -18.94
N PHE A 170 -2.80 -4.33 -18.44
CA PHE A 170 -2.50 -3.28 -17.49
C PHE A 170 -1.90 -3.83 -16.19
N ILE A 171 -2.53 -4.81 -15.56
CA ILE A 171 -2.05 -5.45 -14.33
C ILE A 171 -0.67 -6.09 -14.55
N ARG A 172 -0.53 -6.90 -15.60
CA ARG A 172 0.72 -7.59 -15.91
C ARG A 172 1.89 -6.63 -16.11
N SER A 173 1.64 -5.60 -16.89
CA SER A 173 2.64 -4.55 -17.13
C SER A 173 2.92 -3.72 -15.89
N SER A 174 1.91 -3.36 -15.08
CA SER A 174 2.08 -2.63 -13.81
C SER A 174 2.98 -3.38 -12.85
N LEU A 175 2.67 -4.65 -12.61
CA LEU A 175 3.43 -5.48 -11.67
C LEU A 175 4.89 -5.61 -12.11
N TYR A 176 5.14 -5.89 -13.39
CA TYR A 176 6.51 -5.99 -13.90
C TYR A 176 7.23 -4.66 -13.90
N SER A 177 6.55 -3.62 -14.38
CA SER A 177 7.20 -2.35 -14.70
C SER A 177 7.73 -1.57 -13.51
N ILE A 178 7.23 -1.77 -12.30
CA ILE A 178 7.76 -1.13 -11.08
C ILE A 178 8.45 -2.14 -10.13
N SER A 179 8.75 -3.34 -10.65
CA SER A 179 9.56 -4.34 -9.95
C SER A 179 11.05 -4.08 -10.07
N GLY A 180 11.83 -4.77 -9.24
CA GLY A 180 13.28 -4.75 -9.30
C GLY A 180 13.89 -5.42 -10.54
N ASP A 181 13.10 -6.23 -11.27
CA ASP A 181 13.51 -6.89 -12.51
C ASP A 181 13.51 -5.95 -13.71
N MET A 182 12.80 -4.83 -13.63
CA MET A 182 12.87 -3.78 -14.65
C MET A 182 14.09 -2.91 -14.40
N MET A 183 15.15 -3.12 -15.18
CA MET A 183 16.41 -2.36 -15.08
C MET A 183 16.25 -0.94 -15.64
N ASP A 184 16.99 0.02 -15.05
CA ASP A 184 17.24 1.40 -15.52
C ASP A 184 15.98 2.26 -15.77
N ARG A 185 15.41 2.82 -14.68
CA ARG A 185 14.37 3.83 -14.81
C ARG A 185 14.86 5.23 -14.48
N GLU A 186 14.67 6.09 -15.47
CA GLU A 186 14.71 7.53 -15.25
C GLU A 186 13.50 7.96 -14.40
N PRO A 187 13.64 8.93 -13.47
CA PRO A 187 12.52 9.51 -12.72
C PRO A 187 11.39 10.06 -13.60
N ALA A 188 11.71 10.37 -14.87
CA ALA A 188 10.74 10.78 -15.89
C ALA A 188 9.64 9.73 -16.19
N ALA A 189 9.83 8.46 -15.79
CA ALA A 189 8.84 7.39 -16.00
C ALA A 189 7.51 7.62 -15.25
N LEU A 190 7.48 8.52 -14.25
CA LEU A 190 6.28 8.85 -13.47
C LEU A 190 5.48 10.03 -14.02
N MET A 191 5.98 10.65 -15.11
CA MET A 191 5.31 11.75 -15.79
C MET A 191 4.41 11.22 -16.90
N VAL A 192 3.14 11.54 -16.86
CA VAL A 192 2.12 11.14 -17.85
C VAL A 192 1.91 12.25 -18.87
N PRO A 193 2.02 11.99 -20.17
CA PRO A 193 1.69 12.98 -21.19
C PRO A 193 0.24 13.45 -21.06
N ARG A 194 0.02 14.75 -21.22
CA ARG A 194 -1.35 15.32 -21.23
C ARG A 194 -2.17 14.84 -22.44
N GLN A 195 -1.49 14.50 -23.54
CA GLN A 195 -2.09 13.88 -24.71
C GLN A 195 -1.64 12.42 -24.79
N GLY A 196 -2.60 11.49 -24.94
CA GLY A 196 -2.35 10.07 -25.09
C GLY A 196 -2.38 9.23 -23.82
N GLY A 197 -2.31 9.86 -22.64
CA GLY A 197 -2.45 9.16 -21.34
C GLY A 197 -1.24 8.36 -20.89
N LEU A 198 -1.45 7.55 -19.86
CA LEU A 198 -0.43 6.77 -19.18
C LEU A 198 0.16 5.67 -20.08
N LEU A 199 -0.72 4.92 -20.78
CA LEU A 199 -0.32 3.80 -21.62
C LEU A 199 0.42 4.23 -22.89
N ALA A 200 0.11 5.41 -23.46
CA ALA A 200 0.78 5.90 -24.67
C ALA A 200 2.28 6.17 -24.45
N ARG A 201 2.68 6.64 -23.27
CA ARG A 201 4.09 6.81 -22.90
C ARG A 201 4.68 5.56 -22.26
N TRP A 202 3.86 4.80 -21.56
CA TRP A 202 4.27 3.58 -20.93
C TRP A 202 4.58 2.47 -21.94
N GLY A 203 4.19 2.61 -23.20
CA GLY A 203 4.69 1.73 -24.27
C GLY A 203 6.22 1.61 -24.33
N ALA A 204 6.96 2.65 -23.89
CA ALA A 204 8.42 2.62 -23.74
C ALA A 204 8.88 2.22 -22.31
N HIS A 205 8.04 2.42 -21.29
CA HIS A 205 8.41 2.22 -19.87
C HIS A 205 7.44 1.29 -19.12
N PHE A 206 6.25 1.06 -19.66
CA PHE A 206 5.26 0.11 -19.17
C PHE A 206 5.35 -1.15 -20.01
N VAL A 207 6.33 -1.96 -19.68
CA VAL A 207 6.69 -3.11 -20.50
C VAL A 207 5.79 -4.29 -20.15
N ASN A 208 5.15 -4.85 -21.15
CA ASN A 208 4.58 -6.18 -21.06
C ASN A 208 5.68 -7.19 -21.37
N PRO A 209 6.30 -7.86 -20.36
CA PRO A 209 7.48 -8.69 -20.58
C PRO A 209 7.14 -9.95 -21.37
N VAL A 210 8.12 -10.51 -22.10
CA VAL A 210 7.96 -11.79 -22.77
C VAL A 210 7.79 -12.92 -21.76
N SER A 211 8.53 -12.86 -20.65
CA SER A 211 8.43 -13.78 -19.52
C SER A 211 8.35 -13.03 -18.20
N LEU A 212 7.56 -13.54 -17.28
CA LEU A 212 7.46 -12.98 -15.93
C LEU A 212 8.66 -13.39 -15.07
N PRO A 213 9.05 -12.55 -14.08
CA PRO A 213 10.05 -12.91 -13.10
C PRO A 213 9.56 -14.03 -12.17
N SER A 214 10.48 -14.70 -11.47
CA SER A 214 10.18 -15.88 -10.66
C SER A 214 9.19 -15.67 -9.51
N TRP A 215 9.05 -14.44 -9.03
CA TRP A 215 8.13 -14.07 -7.94
C TRP A 215 6.69 -13.84 -8.40
N LEU A 216 6.45 -13.73 -9.72
CA LEU A 216 5.15 -13.41 -10.34
C LEU A 216 4.82 -14.45 -11.41
N THR A 217 3.69 -15.13 -11.27
CA THR A 217 3.19 -16.09 -12.26
C THR A 217 2.03 -15.54 -13.09
N GLU A 218 1.72 -16.15 -14.24
CA GLU A 218 0.53 -15.77 -15.02
C GLU A 218 -0.76 -16.00 -14.20
N ALA A 219 -0.78 -17.01 -13.31
CA ALA A 219 -1.91 -17.23 -12.40
C ALA A 219 -2.09 -16.11 -11.38
N ASP A 220 -0.99 -15.51 -10.89
CA ASP A 220 -1.06 -14.32 -10.02
C ASP A 220 -1.63 -13.11 -10.79
N VAL A 221 -1.19 -12.92 -12.04
CA VAL A 221 -1.73 -11.86 -12.91
C VAL A 221 -3.22 -12.07 -13.16
N ASP A 222 -3.63 -13.30 -13.47
CA ASP A 222 -5.03 -13.64 -13.71
C ASP A 222 -5.90 -13.40 -12.47
N PHE A 223 -5.37 -13.70 -11.27
CA PHE A 223 -6.05 -13.42 -10.01
C PHE A 223 -6.33 -11.92 -9.84
N TYR A 224 -5.29 -11.09 -9.94
CA TYR A 224 -5.45 -9.63 -9.83
C TYR A 224 -6.36 -9.07 -10.91
N ALA A 225 -6.17 -9.50 -12.17
CA ALA A 225 -7.00 -9.04 -13.28
C ALA A 225 -8.48 -9.36 -13.06
N ALA A 226 -8.81 -10.56 -12.60
CA ALA A 226 -10.19 -10.96 -12.31
C ALA A 226 -10.83 -10.07 -11.22
N GLU A 227 -10.06 -9.68 -10.18
CA GLU A 227 -10.55 -8.76 -9.16
C GLU A 227 -10.90 -7.39 -9.78
N PHE A 228 -10.01 -6.81 -10.60
CA PHE A 228 -10.24 -5.51 -11.22
C PHE A 228 -11.24 -5.51 -12.38
N VAL A 229 -11.39 -6.63 -13.12
CA VAL A 229 -12.52 -6.81 -14.06
C VAL A 229 -13.87 -6.69 -13.34
N ARG A 230 -13.95 -7.23 -12.12
CA ARG A 230 -15.17 -7.20 -11.31
C ARG A 230 -15.41 -5.85 -10.64
N THR A 231 -14.35 -5.16 -10.21
CA THR A 231 -14.45 -3.95 -9.38
C THR A 231 -14.28 -2.65 -10.14
N GLY A 232 -13.60 -2.67 -11.28
CA GLY A 232 -13.00 -1.49 -11.87
C GLY A 232 -11.87 -0.92 -11.01
N PHE A 233 -11.28 0.19 -11.47
CA PHE A 233 -10.16 0.86 -10.78
C PHE A 233 -10.60 2.07 -9.94
N ARG A 234 -11.85 2.51 -10.04
CA ARG A 234 -12.36 3.72 -9.38
C ARG A 234 -12.10 3.75 -7.88
N GLY A 235 -12.35 2.64 -7.18
CA GLY A 235 -12.16 2.54 -5.73
C GLY A 235 -10.71 2.87 -5.34
N GLY A 236 -9.74 2.23 -5.99
CA GLY A 236 -8.32 2.48 -5.78
C GLY A 236 -7.87 3.89 -6.17
N LEU A 237 -8.37 4.41 -7.30
CA LEU A 237 -8.06 5.77 -7.75
C LEU A 237 -8.62 6.86 -6.82
N ASN A 238 -9.68 6.58 -6.08
CA ASN A 238 -10.23 7.51 -5.10
C ASN A 238 -9.29 7.78 -3.92
N TYR A 239 -8.36 6.89 -3.60
CA TYR A 239 -7.29 7.17 -2.62
C TYR A 239 -6.42 8.35 -3.05
N TYR A 240 -6.03 8.40 -4.33
CA TYR A 240 -5.26 9.49 -4.93
C TYR A 240 -6.07 10.79 -4.98
N ARG A 241 -7.38 10.74 -5.24
CA ARG A 241 -8.28 11.90 -5.30
C ARG A 241 -8.49 12.56 -3.94
N ASN A 242 -8.15 11.87 -2.86
CA ASN A 242 -8.22 12.41 -1.50
C ASN A 242 -6.89 12.95 -0.96
N ILE A 243 -5.82 13.02 -1.76
CA ILE A 243 -4.50 13.49 -1.30
C ILE A 243 -4.59 14.88 -0.65
N ASP A 244 -5.22 15.85 -1.32
CA ASP A 244 -5.38 17.21 -0.80
C ASP A 244 -6.37 17.26 0.36
N ARG A 245 -7.46 16.50 0.28
CA ARG A 245 -8.43 16.41 1.37
C ARG A 245 -7.81 15.81 2.63
N ASN A 246 -6.97 14.80 2.50
CA ASN A 246 -6.22 14.23 3.61
C ASN A 246 -5.26 15.26 4.23
N TRP A 247 -4.60 16.06 3.40
CA TRP A 247 -3.75 17.15 3.88
C TRP A 247 -4.55 18.19 4.68
N GLU A 248 -5.76 18.54 4.25
CA GLU A 248 -6.66 19.44 5.00
C GLU A 248 -7.07 18.83 6.34
N LEU A 249 -7.57 17.58 6.32
CA LEU A 249 -8.05 16.87 7.51
C LEU A 249 -6.95 16.65 8.56
N LEU A 250 -5.70 16.44 8.11
CA LEU A 250 -4.55 16.24 9.00
C LEU A 250 -3.97 17.54 9.56
N ALA A 251 -4.60 18.71 9.35
CA ALA A 251 -4.08 20.00 9.82
C ALA A 251 -3.85 20.04 11.33
N ALA A 252 -4.75 19.46 12.12
CA ALA A 252 -4.63 19.40 13.58
C ALA A 252 -3.45 18.52 14.07
N PHE A 253 -2.91 17.68 13.20
CA PHE A 253 -1.80 16.75 13.50
C PHE A 253 -0.47 17.19 12.86
N ALA A 254 -0.38 18.45 12.42
CA ALA A 254 0.86 18.99 11.87
C ALA A 254 1.98 18.91 12.92
N GLY A 255 3.12 18.29 12.54
CA GLY A 255 4.25 18.05 13.44
C GLY A 255 4.10 16.86 14.39
N ALA A 256 2.97 16.15 14.37
CA ALA A 256 2.81 14.91 15.13
C ALA A 256 3.77 13.80 14.64
N ARG A 257 4.19 12.95 15.56
CA ARG A 257 5.16 11.86 15.33
C ARG A 257 4.53 10.51 15.64
N VAL A 258 4.92 9.48 14.91
CA VAL A 258 4.53 8.08 15.21
C VAL A 258 5.38 7.61 16.40
N THR A 259 4.74 7.39 17.54
CA THR A 259 5.40 7.09 18.81
C THR A 259 5.38 5.62 19.21
N VAL A 260 4.73 4.78 18.40
CA VAL A 260 4.78 3.32 18.60
C VAL A 260 6.02 2.73 17.92
N PRO A 261 6.52 1.56 18.38
CA PRO A 261 7.58 0.84 17.69
C PRO A 261 7.28 0.64 16.21
N ALA A 262 8.28 0.87 15.36
CA ALA A 262 8.11 0.84 13.92
C ALA A 262 9.22 0.09 13.19
N LEU A 263 8.85 -0.54 12.08
CA LEU A 263 9.74 -1.13 11.08
C LEU A 263 9.45 -0.49 9.72
N TYR A 264 10.50 -0.12 8.98
CA TYR A 264 10.39 0.34 7.60
C TYR A 264 11.22 -0.55 6.67
N ILE A 265 10.60 -1.01 5.57
CA ILE A 265 11.25 -1.85 4.54
C ILE A 265 10.95 -1.25 3.17
N ALA A 266 11.96 -1.11 2.30
CA ALA A 266 11.77 -0.70 0.91
C ALA A 266 12.82 -1.36 0.01
N GLY A 267 12.52 -1.45 -1.29
CA GLY A 267 13.49 -1.83 -2.29
C GLY A 267 14.36 -0.63 -2.72
N ASP A 268 15.64 -0.86 -3.06
CA ASP A 268 16.52 0.20 -3.57
C ASP A 268 16.16 0.59 -5.02
N ARG A 269 15.39 -0.27 -5.72
CA ARG A 269 14.85 -0.03 -7.07
C ARG A 269 13.40 0.43 -7.09
N ASP A 270 12.78 0.57 -5.93
CA ASP A 270 11.40 1.08 -5.83
C ASP A 270 11.35 2.54 -6.31
N PRO A 271 10.49 2.89 -7.29
CA PRO A 271 10.35 4.28 -7.74
C PRO A 271 9.95 5.24 -6.62
N VAL A 272 9.24 4.79 -5.58
CA VAL A 272 8.82 5.62 -4.45
C VAL A 272 10.03 6.20 -3.70
N VAL A 273 11.11 5.43 -3.50
CA VAL A 273 12.30 5.92 -2.79
C VAL A 273 13.07 6.99 -3.58
N ARG A 274 12.73 7.18 -4.85
CA ARG A 274 13.31 8.19 -5.76
C ARG A 274 12.39 9.41 -5.95
N PHE A 275 11.22 9.47 -5.31
CA PHE A 275 10.37 10.66 -5.36
C PHE A 275 11.07 11.88 -4.76
N PRO A 276 10.76 13.09 -5.24
CA PRO A 276 11.35 14.31 -4.70
C PRO A 276 11.30 14.37 -3.18
N GLY A 277 12.45 14.60 -2.55
CA GLY A 277 12.60 14.71 -1.11
C GLY A 277 12.74 13.39 -0.34
N MET A 278 12.62 12.22 -0.98
CA MET A 278 12.80 10.93 -0.31
C MET A 278 14.26 10.67 0.10
N ASP A 279 15.20 11.19 -0.65
CA ASP A 279 16.63 11.22 -0.35
C ASP A 279 16.95 11.93 0.98
N GLN A 280 16.10 12.88 1.39
CA GLN A 280 16.19 13.57 2.68
C GLN A 280 15.31 12.93 3.75
N LEU A 281 14.12 12.47 3.37
CA LEU A 281 13.13 11.92 4.30
C LEU A 281 13.56 10.56 4.86
N ILE A 282 13.94 9.61 4.00
CA ILE A 282 14.25 8.24 4.40
C ILE A 282 15.45 8.15 5.36
N PRO A 283 16.59 8.82 5.11
CA PRO A 283 17.68 8.87 6.08
C PRO A 283 17.28 9.44 7.43
N ASN A 284 16.40 10.43 7.44
CA ASN A 284 15.96 11.17 8.63
C ASN A 284 14.61 10.68 9.21
N LEU A 285 14.13 9.50 8.82
CA LEU A 285 12.81 8.99 9.22
C LEU A 285 12.63 8.94 10.74
N SER A 286 13.69 8.65 11.51
CA SER A 286 13.67 8.62 12.98
C SER A 286 13.30 9.97 13.63
N LYS A 287 13.44 11.09 12.94
CA LYS A 287 12.95 12.40 13.44
C LYS A 287 11.43 12.44 13.60
N PHE A 288 10.73 11.69 12.76
CA PHE A 288 9.27 11.63 12.70
C PHE A 288 8.71 10.34 13.31
N VAL A 289 9.54 9.32 13.41
CA VAL A 289 9.24 8.00 13.97
C VAL A 289 10.32 7.67 15.01
N PRO A 290 10.27 8.26 16.21
CA PRO A 290 11.34 8.12 17.22
C PRO A 290 11.58 6.67 17.65
N GLU A 291 10.55 5.82 17.61
CA GLU A 291 10.62 4.40 17.93
C GLU A 291 10.88 3.51 16.69
N LEU A 292 11.51 4.06 15.65
CA LEU A 292 11.94 3.27 14.49
C LEU A 292 13.02 2.26 14.89
N ARG A 293 12.64 0.99 15.01
CA ARG A 293 13.51 -0.11 15.44
C ARG A 293 14.47 -0.57 14.35
N SER A 294 13.98 -0.57 13.11
CA SER A 294 14.79 -0.95 11.94
C SER A 294 14.33 -0.24 10.68
N LYS A 295 15.30 0.02 9.81
CA LYS A 295 15.10 0.54 8.46
C LYS A 295 15.89 -0.34 7.52
N ILE A 296 15.21 -1.11 6.68
CA ILE A 296 15.80 -2.11 5.79
C ILE A 296 15.59 -1.65 4.34
N ILE A 297 16.68 -1.55 3.59
CA ILE A 297 16.63 -1.32 2.14
C ILE A 297 17.11 -2.60 1.48
N LEU A 298 16.24 -3.24 0.71
CA LEU A 298 16.49 -4.53 0.06
C LEU A 298 17.18 -4.32 -1.30
N PRO A 299 18.42 -4.79 -1.48
CA PRO A 299 19.13 -4.60 -2.73
C PRO A 299 18.47 -5.35 -3.90
N GLY A 300 18.32 -4.68 -5.06
CA GLY A 300 17.74 -5.24 -6.26
C GLY A 300 16.23 -5.47 -6.19
N CYS A 301 15.57 -5.07 -5.12
CA CYS A 301 14.12 -5.16 -4.94
C CYS A 301 13.44 -3.90 -5.48
N GLY A 302 12.30 -4.06 -6.14
CA GLY A 302 11.46 -2.96 -6.60
C GLY A 302 10.36 -2.62 -5.60
N HIS A 303 9.21 -2.26 -6.17
CA HIS A 303 8.07 -1.76 -5.42
C HIS A 303 7.35 -2.85 -4.61
N TRP A 304 7.23 -4.06 -5.17
CA TRP A 304 6.41 -5.13 -4.60
C TRP A 304 7.17 -5.92 -3.53
N THR A 305 7.73 -5.23 -2.55
CA THR A 305 8.70 -5.77 -1.57
C THR A 305 8.27 -7.09 -0.94
N GLN A 306 7.01 -7.23 -0.50
CA GLN A 306 6.45 -8.42 0.15
C GLN A 306 6.24 -9.60 -0.81
N GLN A 307 6.27 -9.35 -2.11
CA GLN A 307 6.13 -10.35 -3.16
C GLN A 307 7.49 -10.70 -3.78
N GLU A 308 8.30 -9.69 -4.14
CA GLU A 308 9.62 -9.87 -4.75
C GLU A 308 10.64 -10.50 -3.80
N ARG A 309 10.56 -10.16 -2.51
CA ARG A 309 11.48 -10.57 -1.44
C ARG A 309 10.73 -11.12 -0.24
N ALA A 310 9.80 -12.03 -0.53
CA ALA A 310 8.89 -12.57 0.48
C ALA A 310 9.62 -13.18 1.70
N ALA A 311 10.71 -13.90 1.49
CA ALA A 311 11.46 -14.54 2.57
C ALA A 311 12.12 -13.51 3.50
N GLU A 312 12.79 -12.50 2.96
CA GLU A 312 13.45 -11.45 3.73
C GLU A 312 12.44 -10.57 4.46
N VAL A 313 11.33 -10.23 3.81
CA VAL A 313 10.24 -9.46 4.43
C VAL A 313 9.59 -10.25 5.56
N ASN A 314 9.30 -11.55 5.36
CA ASN A 314 8.75 -12.42 6.40
C ASN A 314 9.66 -12.50 7.61
N ALA A 315 10.97 -12.71 7.42
CA ALA A 315 11.94 -12.77 8.50
C ALA A 315 11.96 -11.46 9.30
N ALA A 316 12.07 -10.30 8.61
CA ALA A 316 12.10 -8.99 9.25
C ALA A 316 10.81 -8.68 10.03
N MET A 317 9.64 -9.02 9.46
CA MET A 317 8.35 -8.84 10.13
C MET A 317 8.25 -9.72 11.39
N ILE A 318 8.61 -11.00 11.29
CA ILE A 318 8.54 -11.95 12.41
C ILE A 318 9.48 -11.52 13.55
N ASP A 319 10.72 -11.14 13.23
CA ASP A 319 11.69 -10.67 14.22
C ASP A 319 11.18 -9.40 14.94
N PHE A 320 10.65 -8.43 14.20
CA PHE A 320 10.05 -7.24 14.78
C PHE A 320 8.87 -7.56 15.69
N LEU A 321 7.97 -8.43 15.25
CA LEU A 321 6.78 -8.81 16.00
C LEU A 321 7.13 -9.57 17.29
N ARG A 322 8.12 -10.48 17.24
CA ARG A 322 8.62 -11.21 18.43
C ARG A 322 9.28 -10.28 19.44
N ALA A 323 10.06 -9.30 18.96
CA ALA A 323 10.66 -8.29 19.83
C ALA A 323 9.59 -7.47 20.57
N LEU A 324 8.46 -7.15 19.94
CA LEU A 324 7.34 -6.46 20.60
C LEU A 324 6.65 -7.30 21.69
N LEU A 325 6.64 -8.62 21.56
CA LEU A 325 6.07 -9.50 22.58
C LEU A 325 6.96 -9.62 23.82
N SER A 326 8.28 -9.56 23.66
CA SER A 326 9.23 -9.67 24.75
C SER A 326 9.37 -8.39 25.60
N MET A 327 8.76 -7.28 25.17
CA MET A 327 8.76 -5.98 25.87
C MET A 327 7.57 -5.80 26.84
N ARG A 328 6.75 -6.85 27.04
CA ARG A 328 5.59 -6.87 27.96
C ARG A 328 5.99 -7.21 29.39
#